data_e7655495b68c6b4d59acf37335fef7dd
#
_entry.id   e7655495b68c6b4d59acf37335fef7dd
#
_cell.length_a   1.000
_cell.length_b   1.000
_cell.length_c   1.000
_cell.angle_alpha   90.00
_cell.angle_beta   90.00
_cell.angle_gamma   90.00
#
_symmetry.space_group_name_H-M   'P 1'
#
loop_
_entity.id
_entity.type
_entity.pdbx_description
1 polymer ?
#
loop_
_entity_poly.entity_id
_entity_poly.type
_entity_poly.pdbx_seq_one_letter_code
_entity_poly.pdbx_strand_id
1 'polypeptide(L)'
;DIHVMATVLSVDYDNAPELCGMLGASASLGISDIPWDGPIAGVRVGRVDGKFVINPTQEQLKVSTLNITVAGSETAILMVEGGAQEAPEEDVLDAIMFGHETIKELVAFQKKIIEEVGKPKRTLIFPEIPEEIKTAIYAYAERPLKEAIFNPDKLTREAHMEEVRKEAEAHFKEIYPENGSDIAECLNHLTKEIVRHMISVDKIRPDGRALDEIRPISCEVGLLPRVH
;
A
#
# COMPACT_ATOMS: atom_id res chain seq x y z
N ASP A 1 6.28 -14.64 -7.34
CA ASP A 1 6.81 -13.26 -7.16
C ASP A 1 7.43 -12.78 -8.46
N ILE A 2 7.41 -11.46 -8.67
CA ILE A 2 7.99 -10.80 -9.85
C ILE A 2 9.01 -9.78 -9.34
N HIS A 3 10.21 -9.84 -9.90
CA HIS A 3 11.26 -8.86 -9.64
C HIS A 3 11.50 -8.04 -10.91
N VAL A 4 11.34 -6.72 -10.82
CA VAL A 4 11.63 -5.78 -11.90
C VAL A 4 12.85 -4.95 -11.51
N MET A 5 13.85 -4.92 -12.38
CA MET A 5 15.06 -4.12 -12.16
C MET A 5 15.15 -3.06 -13.26
N ALA A 6 15.20 -1.80 -12.84
CA ALA A 6 15.43 -0.66 -13.73
C ALA A 6 16.84 -0.11 -13.48
N THR A 7 17.67 -0.09 -14.53
CA THR A 7 19.04 0.40 -14.45
C THR A 7 19.18 1.69 -15.25
N VAL A 8 19.57 2.77 -14.58
CA VAL A 8 19.83 4.06 -15.23
C VAL A 8 21.21 4.01 -15.88
N LEU A 9 21.25 4.09 -17.21
CA LEU A 9 22.49 4.09 -17.99
C LEU A 9 22.95 5.51 -18.36
N SER A 10 22.01 6.43 -18.54
CA SER A 10 22.25 7.84 -18.84
C SER A 10 21.10 8.67 -18.29
N VAL A 11 21.39 9.89 -17.87
CA VAL A 11 20.38 10.78 -17.29
C VAL A 11 20.51 12.18 -17.87
N ASP A 12 19.39 12.80 -18.14
CA ASP A 12 19.21 14.23 -18.30
C ASP A 12 18.72 14.78 -16.97
N TYR A 13 19.49 15.68 -16.36
CA TYR A 13 19.19 16.18 -15.02
C TYR A 13 17.86 16.95 -14.89
N ASP A 14 17.30 17.41 -16.02
CA ASP A 14 15.99 18.08 -16.02
C ASP A 14 14.80 17.09 -16.03
N ASN A 15 15.07 15.81 -16.34
CA ASN A 15 14.05 14.78 -16.41
C ASN A 15 14.32 13.68 -15.37
N ALA A 16 13.36 13.46 -14.49
CA ALA A 16 13.46 12.49 -13.39
C ALA A 16 13.49 11.04 -13.92
N PRO A 17 14.62 10.30 -13.79
CA PRO A 17 14.76 8.96 -14.36
C PRO A 17 13.84 7.93 -13.70
N GLU A 18 13.47 8.14 -12.44
CA GLU A 18 12.56 7.26 -11.70
C GLU A 18 11.17 7.18 -12.33
N LEU A 19 10.68 8.27 -12.93
CA LEU A 19 9.38 8.28 -13.62
C LEU A 19 9.44 7.48 -14.93
N CYS A 20 10.55 7.60 -15.67
CA CYS A 20 10.80 6.75 -16.84
C CYS A 20 10.95 5.28 -16.46
N GLY A 21 11.63 5.00 -15.34
CA GLY A 21 11.78 3.66 -14.79
C GLY A 21 10.44 3.02 -14.44
N MET A 22 9.54 3.76 -13.79
CA MET A 22 8.18 3.31 -13.47
C MET A 22 7.37 3.00 -14.75
N LEU A 23 7.40 3.90 -15.72
CA LEU A 23 6.69 3.72 -16.99
C LEU A 23 7.24 2.50 -17.75
N GLY A 24 8.56 2.35 -17.82
CA GLY A 24 9.24 1.22 -18.46
C GLY A 24 8.92 -0.12 -17.78
N ALA A 25 8.94 -0.16 -16.45
CA ALA A 25 8.54 -1.34 -15.68
C ALA A 25 7.09 -1.74 -15.95
N SER A 26 6.19 -0.77 -15.91
CA SER A 26 4.77 -0.96 -16.20
C SER A 26 4.55 -1.48 -17.63
N ALA A 27 5.17 -0.85 -18.62
CA ALA A 27 5.08 -1.28 -20.02
C ALA A 27 5.66 -2.69 -20.22
N SER A 28 6.79 -3.02 -19.59
CA SER A 28 7.42 -4.34 -19.67
C SER A 28 6.50 -5.46 -19.16
N LEU A 29 5.84 -5.23 -18.02
CA LEU A 29 4.85 -6.15 -17.48
C LEU A 29 3.63 -6.23 -18.42
N GLY A 30 3.19 -5.10 -18.93
CA GLY A 30 2.05 -5.01 -19.84
C GLY A 30 2.22 -5.84 -21.11
N ILE A 31 3.38 -5.77 -21.77
CA ILE A 31 3.65 -6.50 -23.02
C ILE A 31 4.08 -7.96 -22.79
N SER A 32 4.45 -8.34 -21.56
CA SER A 32 4.84 -9.71 -21.22
C SER A 32 3.64 -10.65 -21.14
N ASP A 33 3.90 -11.94 -20.98
CA ASP A 33 2.88 -12.95 -20.70
C ASP A 33 2.48 -13.04 -19.23
N ILE A 34 3.04 -12.20 -18.36
CA ILE A 34 2.76 -12.18 -16.92
C ILE A 34 1.36 -11.58 -16.69
N PRO A 35 0.46 -12.26 -15.96
CA PRO A 35 -0.82 -11.68 -15.55
C PRO A 35 -0.57 -10.54 -14.57
N TRP A 36 -1.13 -9.37 -14.90
CA TRP A 36 -0.97 -8.16 -14.11
C TRP A 36 -2.10 -7.17 -14.42
N ASP A 37 -2.65 -6.53 -13.39
CA ASP A 37 -3.82 -5.65 -13.48
C ASP A 37 -3.49 -4.18 -13.80
N GLY A 38 -2.27 -3.92 -14.32
CA GLY A 38 -1.91 -2.59 -14.83
C GLY A 38 -2.53 -2.27 -16.19
N PRO A 39 -2.05 -1.24 -16.88
CA PRO A 39 -0.83 -0.48 -16.59
C PRO A 39 -0.99 0.63 -15.55
N ILE A 40 0.13 1.05 -14.99
CA ILE A 40 0.26 2.20 -14.10
C ILE A 40 1.25 3.22 -14.66
N ALA A 41 1.14 4.45 -14.19
CA ALA A 41 2.13 5.49 -14.47
C ALA A 41 2.31 6.40 -13.26
N GLY A 42 3.37 7.19 -13.26
CA GLY A 42 3.64 8.20 -12.26
C GLY A 42 4.10 9.49 -12.89
N VAL A 43 3.76 10.59 -12.24
CA VAL A 43 4.21 11.94 -12.60
C VAL A 43 4.57 12.72 -11.34
N ARG A 44 5.43 13.72 -11.50
CA ARG A 44 5.70 14.71 -10.47
C ARG A 44 4.89 15.97 -10.76
N VAL A 45 4.27 16.53 -9.75
CA VAL A 45 3.53 17.80 -9.85
C VAL A 45 4.24 18.84 -9.01
N GLY A 46 4.60 19.95 -9.64
CA GLY A 46 5.06 21.17 -8.99
C GLY A 46 4.04 22.28 -9.10
N ARG A 47 4.26 23.39 -8.36
CA ARG A 47 3.48 24.64 -8.49
C ARG A 47 4.42 25.82 -8.61
N VAL A 48 4.46 26.41 -9.80
CA VAL A 48 5.33 27.56 -10.14
C VAL A 48 4.43 28.73 -10.54
N ASP A 49 4.66 29.89 -9.96
CA ASP A 49 3.85 31.10 -10.19
C ASP A 49 2.34 30.84 -10.06
N GLY A 50 1.97 30.02 -9.07
CA GLY A 50 0.57 29.69 -8.79
C GLY A 50 -0.07 28.67 -9.75
N LYS A 51 0.69 28.11 -10.72
CA LYS A 51 0.18 27.13 -11.71
C LYS A 51 0.82 25.77 -11.50
N PHE A 52 0.03 24.72 -11.68
CA PHE A 52 0.56 23.36 -11.65
C PHE A 52 1.39 23.06 -12.90
N VAL A 53 2.48 22.33 -12.70
CA VAL A 53 3.42 21.91 -13.74
C VAL A 53 3.67 20.42 -13.58
N ILE A 54 3.51 19.66 -14.67
CA ILE A 54 3.88 18.24 -14.71
C ILE A 54 5.37 18.11 -14.96
N ASN A 55 6.02 17.25 -14.17
CA ASN A 55 7.44 16.92 -14.27
C ASN A 55 8.32 18.18 -14.33
N PRO A 56 8.24 19.04 -13.29
CA PRO A 56 8.98 20.29 -13.26
C PRO A 56 10.49 20.04 -13.38
N THR A 57 11.17 20.91 -14.13
CA THR A 57 12.65 20.91 -14.25
C THR A 57 13.30 21.24 -12.90
N GLN A 58 14.61 21.02 -12.78
CA GLN A 58 15.35 21.36 -11.55
C GLN A 58 15.26 22.85 -11.21
N GLU A 59 15.26 23.74 -12.20
CA GLU A 59 15.09 25.17 -11.95
C GLU A 59 13.68 25.52 -11.47
N GLN A 60 12.66 24.86 -12.03
CA GLN A 60 11.28 25.02 -11.59
C GLN A 60 11.06 24.49 -10.16
N LEU A 61 11.73 23.38 -9.79
CA LEU A 61 11.65 22.81 -8.44
C LEU A 61 12.20 23.76 -7.37
N LYS A 62 13.22 24.56 -7.68
CA LYS A 62 13.81 25.54 -6.74
C LYS A 62 12.80 26.60 -6.27
N VAL A 63 11.84 26.95 -7.11
CA VAL A 63 10.84 27.98 -6.84
C VAL A 63 9.43 27.40 -6.64
N SER A 64 9.29 26.12 -6.76
CA SER A 64 8.01 25.42 -6.60
C SER A 64 7.59 25.35 -5.14
N THR A 65 6.32 25.66 -4.87
CA THR A 65 5.72 25.52 -3.54
C THR A 65 5.19 24.12 -3.25
N LEU A 66 5.12 23.27 -4.28
CA LEU A 66 4.73 21.86 -4.19
C LEU A 66 5.77 20.98 -4.90
N ASN A 67 6.01 19.81 -4.36
CA ASN A 67 6.77 18.76 -5.01
C ASN A 67 6.13 17.43 -4.65
N ILE A 68 5.16 16.99 -5.46
CA ILE A 68 4.32 15.83 -5.19
C ILE A 68 4.49 14.82 -6.32
N THR A 69 4.90 13.61 -5.99
CA THR A 69 4.88 12.48 -6.92
C THR A 69 3.56 11.73 -6.74
N VAL A 70 2.85 11.54 -7.84
CA VAL A 70 1.59 10.80 -7.88
C VAL A 70 1.78 9.60 -8.79
N ALA A 71 1.38 8.42 -8.34
CA ALA A 71 1.33 7.24 -9.18
C ALA A 71 -0.07 6.60 -9.10
N GLY A 72 -0.52 6.06 -10.23
CA GLY A 72 -1.87 5.53 -10.30
C GLY A 72 -2.13 4.69 -11.56
N SER A 73 -3.32 4.12 -11.57
CA SER A 73 -3.94 3.50 -12.74
C SER A 73 -4.87 4.50 -13.44
N GLU A 74 -5.57 4.04 -14.46
CA GLU A 74 -6.61 4.86 -15.13
C GLU A 74 -7.71 5.30 -14.18
N THR A 75 -8.06 4.48 -13.19
CA THR A 75 -9.24 4.69 -12.34
C THR A 75 -8.92 5.05 -10.89
N ALA A 76 -7.68 4.88 -10.46
CA ALA A 76 -7.31 5.05 -9.05
C ALA A 76 -5.91 5.64 -8.88
N ILE A 77 -5.77 6.49 -7.87
CA ILE A 77 -4.49 6.95 -7.35
C ILE A 77 -4.00 5.90 -6.35
N LEU A 78 -2.79 5.39 -6.54
CA LEU A 78 -2.23 4.30 -5.77
C LEU A 78 -1.13 4.75 -4.80
N MET A 79 -0.42 5.84 -5.13
CA MET A 79 0.67 6.37 -4.32
C MET A 79 0.70 7.89 -4.45
N VAL A 80 0.92 8.54 -3.33
CA VAL A 80 1.23 9.96 -3.24
C VAL A 80 2.40 10.13 -2.30
N GLU A 81 3.44 10.78 -2.75
CA GLU A 81 4.61 11.14 -1.96
C GLU A 81 5.02 12.57 -2.27
N GLY A 82 5.31 13.37 -1.26
CA GLY A 82 5.78 14.71 -1.54
C GLY A 82 5.87 15.62 -0.33
N GLY A 83 6.24 16.85 -0.62
CA GLY A 83 6.32 17.95 0.32
C GLY A 83 5.68 19.21 -0.21
N ALA A 84 5.28 20.08 0.70
CA ALA A 84 4.70 21.37 0.40
C ALA A 84 5.30 22.45 1.33
N GLN A 85 5.38 23.68 0.85
CA GLN A 85 5.76 24.85 1.64
C GLN A 85 4.49 25.54 2.13
N GLU A 86 3.91 25.02 3.23
CA GLU A 86 2.70 25.56 3.87
C GLU A 86 1.50 25.74 2.90
N ALA A 87 1.39 24.84 1.89
CA ALA A 87 0.28 24.90 0.95
C ALA A 87 -1.02 24.43 1.61
N PRO A 88 -2.17 25.06 1.29
CA PRO A 88 -3.47 24.59 1.72
C PRO A 88 -3.76 23.16 1.26
N GLU A 89 -4.57 22.42 2.03
CA GLU A 89 -4.96 21.03 1.69
C GLU A 89 -5.66 20.97 0.33
N GLU A 90 -6.48 21.97 -0.01
CA GLU A 90 -7.17 22.05 -1.30
C GLU A 90 -6.18 22.10 -2.48
N ASP A 91 -5.11 22.91 -2.36
CA ASP A 91 -4.07 23.01 -3.38
C ASP A 91 -3.32 21.68 -3.57
N VAL A 92 -3.10 20.96 -2.48
CA VAL A 92 -2.47 19.63 -2.53
C VAL A 92 -3.38 18.62 -3.21
N LEU A 93 -4.67 18.64 -2.88
CA LEU A 93 -5.66 17.77 -3.52
C LEU A 93 -5.79 18.05 -5.01
N ASP A 94 -5.88 19.33 -5.39
CA ASP A 94 -5.95 19.75 -6.79
C ASP A 94 -4.69 19.34 -7.57
N ALA A 95 -3.51 19.44 -6.98
CA ALA A 95 -2.27 18.97 -7.58
C ALA A 95 -2.27 17.45 -7.82
N ILE A 96 -2.77 16.67 -6.87
CA ILE A 96 -2.90 15.22 -7.00
C ILE A 96 -3.85 14.87 -8.14
N MET A 97 -5.01 15.53 -8.20
CA MET A 97 -5.99 15.30 -9.27
C MET A 97 -5.46 15.74 -10.63
N PHE A 98 -4.76 16.86 -10.70
CA PHE A 98 -4.08 17.31 -11.92
C PHE A 98 -3.04 16.30 -12.42
N GLY A 99 -2.25 15.73 -11.53
CA GLY A 99 -1.31 14.65 -11.84
C GLY A 99 -2.02 13.39 -12.37
N HIS A 100 -3.16 13.03 -11.78
CA HIS A 100 -3.92 11.85 -12.19
C HIS A 100 -4.49 11.97 -13.62
N GLU A 101 -4.90 13.16 -14.07
CA GLU A 101 -5.32 13.33 -15.47
C GLU A 101 -4.18 13.01 -16.46
N THR A 102 -2.96 13.44 -16.18
CA THR A 102 -1.78 13.08 -17.00
C THR A 102 -1.46 11.57 -16.91
N ILE A 103 -1.63 10.95 -15.74
CA ILE A 103 -1.47 9.50 -15.58
C ILE A 103 -2.42 8.74 -16.48
N LYS A 104 -3.68 9.14 -16.61
CA LYS A 104 -4.65 8.52 -17.53
C LYS A 104 -4.16 8.54 -18.98
N GLU A 105 -3.56 9.65 -19.43
CA GLU A 105 -2.99 9.74 -20.79
C GLU A 105 -1.82 8.76 -20.98
N LEU A 106 -0.92 8.67 -20.00
CA LEU A 106 0.21 7.75 -20.02
C LEU A 106 -0.24 6.28 -19.98
N VAL A 107 -1.28 5.98 -19.23
CA VAL A 107 -1.90 4.64 -19.19
C VAL A 107 -2.55 4.31 -20.54
N ALA A 108 -3.28 5.25 -21.12
CA ALA A 108 -3.88 5.06 -22.44
C ALA A 108 -2.82 4.82 -23.54
N PHE A 109 -1.68 5.52 -23.47
CA PHE A 109 -0.55 5.29 -24.34
C PHE A 109 0.04 3.88 -24.17
N GLN A 110 0.25 3.42 -22.95
CA GLN A 110 0.73 2.06 -22.68
C GLN A 110 -0.25 0.98 -23.19
N LYS A 111 -1.56 1.19 -23.03
CA LYS A 111 -2.58 0.28 -23.56
C LYS A 111 -2.44 0.07 -25.07
N LYS A 112 -2.18 1.13 -25.83
CA LYS A 112 -1.92 1.03 -27.29
C LYS A 112 -0.69 0.18 -27.60
N ILE A 113 0.41 0.35 -26.84
CA ILE A 113 1.60 -0.49 -27.00
C ILE A 113 1.29 -1.95 -26.69
N ILE A 114 0.54 -2.21 -25.63
CA ILE A 114 0.14 -3.56 -25.23
C ILE A 114 -0.73 -4.23 -26.31
N GLU A 115 -1.64 -3.48 -26.93
CA GLU A 115 -2.47 -3.97 -28.03
C GLU A 115 -1.65 -4.35 -29.26
N GLU A 116 -0.59 -3.60 -29.59
CA GLU A 116 0.24 -3.84 -30.78
C GLU A 116 1.24 -4.98 -30.61
N VAL A 117 1.89 -5.06 -29.46
CA VAL A 117 3.05 -5.96 -29.24
C VAL A 117 2.94 -6.87 -28.02
N GLY A 118 1.84 -6.79 -27.29
CA GLY A 118 1.63 -7.57 -26.07
C GLY A 118 1.45 -9.06 -26.35
N LYS A 119 1.88 -9.87 -25.41
CA LYS A 119 1.69 -11.33 -25.44
C LYS A 119 0.40 -11.71 -24.69
N PRO A 120 -0.25 -12.82 -25.08
CA PRO A 120 -1.34 -13.41 -24.30
C PRO A 120 -0.86 -13.70 -22.86
N LYS A 121 -1.68 -13.33 -21.89
CA LYS A 121 -1.37 -13.56 -20.48
C LYS A 121 -1.48 -15.03 -20.12
N ARG A 122 -0.54 -15.51 -19.29
CA ARG A 122 -0.60 -16.87 -18.71
C ARG A 122 -1.79 -16.98 -17.77
N THR A 123 -2.47 -18.09 -17.83
CA THR A 123 -3.46 -18.45 -16.80
C THR A 123 -2.72 -19.02 -15.60
N LEU A 124 -2.93 -18.42 -14.42
CA LEU A 124 -2.41 -18.93 -13.16
C LEU A 124 -3.56 -19.56 -12.38
N ILE A 125 -3.30 -20.73 -11.83
CA ILE A 125 -4.19 -21.36 -10.85
C ILE A 125 -3.58 -21.07 -9.49
N PHE A 126 -4.27 -20.27 -8.70
CA PHE A 126 -3.90 -20.02 -7.32
C PHE A 126 -4.48 -21.13 -6.44
N PRO A 127 -3.69 -21.72 -5.52
CA PRO A 127 -4.25 -22.62 -4.54
C PRO A 127 -5.26 -21.84 -3.68
N GLU A 128 -6.45 -22.42 -3.54
CA GLU A 128 -7.48 -21.88 -2.66
C GLU A 128 -7.50 -22.66 -1.36
N ILE A 129 -7.66 -21.99 -0.24
CA ILE A 129 -7.81 -22.64 1.05
C ILE A 129 -9.14 -23.37 1.06
N PRO A 130 -9.20 -24.67 1.37
CA PRO A 130 -10.45 -25.40 1.46
C PRO A 130 -11.42 -24.74 2.43
N GLU A 131 -12.67 -24.53 2.01
CA GLU A 131 -13.67 -23.83 2.80
C GLU A 131 -13.98 -24.55 4.14
N GLU A 132 -13.81 -25.85 4.17
CA GLU A 132 -13.92 -26.64 5.41
C GLU A 132 -12.88 -26.21 6.45
N ILE A 133 -11.63 -26.06 6.03
CA ILE A 133 -10.52 -25.63 6.90
C ILE A 133 -10.78 -24.22 7.41
N LYS A 134 -11.14 -23.30 6.51
CA LYS A 134 -11.45 -21.92 6.85
C LYS A 134 -12.60 -21.83 7.86
N THR A 135 -13.69 -22.54 7.60
CA THR A 135 -14.86 -22.54 8.50
C THR A 135 -14.52 -23.09 9.88
N ALA A 136 -13.75 -24.17 9.95
CA ALA A 136 -13.34 -24.78 11.21
C ALA A 136 -12.44 -23.83 12.04
N ILE A 137 -11.47 -23.18 11.38
CA ILE A 137 -10.54 -22.23 12.04
C ILE A 137 -11.31 -21.01 12.54
N TYR A 138 -12.21 -20.46 11.74
CA TYR A 138 -13.01 -19.29 12.12
C TYR A 138 -13.91 -19.61 13.32
N ALA A 139 -14.60 -20.73 13.30
CA ALA A 139 -15.43 -21.17 14.43
C ALA A 139 -14.66 -21.36 15.72
N TYR A 140 -13.39 -21.81 15.63
CA TYR A 140 -12.53 -22.01 16.80
C TYR A 140 -11.92 -20.71 17.32
N ALA A 141 -11.35 -19.90 16.42
CA ALA A 141 -10.45 -18.80 16.79
C ALA A 141 -11.13 -17.41 16.84
N GLU A 142 -12.33 -17.20 16.24
CA GLU A 142 -12.95 -15.88 16.16
C GLU A 142 -13.16 -15.25 17.53
N ARG A 143 -13.78 -15.98 18.45
CA ARG A 143 -14.05 -15.43 19.80
C ARG A 143 -12.78 -15.16 20.60
N PRO A 144 -11.83 -16.08 20.75
CA PRO A 144 -10.59 -15.82 21.47
C PRO A 144 -9.76 -14.68 20.85
N LEU A 145 -9.66 -14.61 19.54
CA LEU A 145 -8.98 -13.51 18.85
C LEU A 145 -9.66 -12.17 19.13
N LYS A 146 -10.99 -12.12 19.08
CA LYS A 146 -11.74 -10.90 19.37
C LYS A 146 -11.51 -10.43 20.80
N GLU A 147 -11.51 -11.33 21.78
CA GLU A 147 -11.20 -11.01 23.17
C GLU A 147 -9.75 -10.52 23.34
N ALA A 148 -8.79 -11.15 22.65
CA ALA A 148 -7.39 -10.75 22.68
C ALA A 148 -7.14 -9.36 22.03
N ILE A 149 -7.76 -9.09 20.89
CA ILE A 149 -7.63 -7.82 20.16
C ILE A 149 -8.19 -6.64 20.97
N PHE A 150 -9.20 -6.86 21.77
CA PHE A 150 -9.89 -5.82 22.55
C PHE A 150 -9.13 -5.40 23.82
N ASN A 151 -7.81 -5.43 23.79
CA ASN A 151 -6.96 -4.99 24.90
C ASN A 151 -6.25 -3.67 24.54
N PRO A 152 -6.45 -2.59 25.30
CA PRO A 152 -5.82 -1.29 25.02
C PRO A 152 -4.29 -1.31 25.18
N ASP A 153 -3.75 -2.14 26.06
CA ASP A 153 -2.30 -2.29 26.20
C ASP A 153 -1.72 -3.10 25.06
N LYS A 154 -0.80 -2.47 24.31
CA LYS A 154 -0.22 -3.04 23.09
C LYS A 154 0.50 -4.36 23.34
N LEU A 155 1.36 -4.42 24.38
CA LEU A 155 2.20 -5.60 24.64
C LEU A 155 1.35 -6.78 25.09
N THR A 156 0.39 -6.53 25.97
CA THR A 156 -0.56 -7.54 26.43
C THR A 156 -1.43 -8.04 25.30
N ARG A 157 -1.92 -7.15 24.44
CA ARG A 157 -2.70 -7.51 23.24
C ARG A 157 -1.91 -8.42 22.31
N GLU A 158 -0.67 -8.03 21.96
CA GLU A 158 0.20 -8.82 21.07
C GLU A 158 0.52 -10.20 21.67
N ALA A 159 0.78 -10.27 22.98
CA ALA A 159 1.04 -11.54 23.67
C ALA A 159 -0.18 -12.47 23.64
N HIS A 160 -1.38 -11.96 23.95
CA HIS A 160 -2.61 -12.76 23.92
C HIS A 160 -2.97 -13.21 22.52
N MET A 161 -2.81 -12.36 21.51
CA MET A 161 -3.03 -12.74 20.12
C MET A 161 -2.09 -13.84 19.66
N GLU A 162 -0.82 -13.77 20.07
CA GLU A 162 0.18 -14.79 19.75
C GLU A 162 -0.11 -16.12 20.47
N GLU A 163 -0.61 -16.07 21.70
CA GLU A 163 -1.03 -17.26 22.44
C GLU A 163 -2.19 -17.96 21.74
N VAL A 164 -3.25 -17.23 21.40
CA VAL A 164 -4.41 -17.77 20.66
C VAL A 164 -3.98 -18.34 19.31
N ARG A 165 -3.05 -17.68 18.61
CA ARG A 165 -2.51 -18.17 17.35
C ARG A 165 -1.81 -19.51 17.51
N LYS A 166 -0.90 -19.62 18.49
CA LYS A 166 -0.15 -20.86 18.76
C LYS A 166 -1.05 -22.00 19.16
N GLU A 167 -2.06 -21.74 19.97
CA GLU A 167 -3.04 -22.75 20.37
C GLU A 167 -3.85 -23.26 19.16
N ALA A 168 -4.32 -22.36 18.31
CA ALA A 168 -5.06 -22.70 17.10
C ALA A 168 -4.17 -23.47 16.11
N GLU A 169 -2.95 -23.01 15.86
CA GLU A 169 -1.99 -23.69 14.99
C GLU A 169 -1.67 -25.11 15.49
N ALA A 170 -1.45 -25.28 16.79
CA ALA A 170 -1.19 -26.58 17.38
C ALA A 170 -2.41 -27.53 17.23
N HIS A 171 -3.61 -27.02 17.55
CA HIS A 171 -4.85 -27.78 17.43
C HIS A 171 -5.12 -28.24 15.99
N PHE A 172 -5.03 -27.33 15.02
CA PHE A 172 -5.35 -27.66 13.63
C PHE A 172 -4.23 -28.41 12.90
N LYS A 173 -2.97 -28.32 13.36
CA LYS A 173 -1.89 -29.14 12.84
C LYS A 173 -2.09 -30.64 13.07
N GLU A 174 -2.79 -31.02 14.15
CA GLU A 174 -3.17 -32.40 14.40
C GLU A 174 -4.26 -32.89 13.45
N ILE A 175 -5.18 -31.99 13.04
CA ILE A 175 -6.32 -32.30 12.18
C ILE A 175 -5.95 -32.20 10.70
N TYR A 176 -5.18 -31.17 10.33
CA TYR A 176 -4.76 -30.84 8.96
C TYR A 176 -3.24 -30.71 8.86
N PRO A 177 -2.47 -31.81 8.98
CA PRO A 177 -1.01 -31.75 9.08
C PRO A 177 -0.31 -31.16 7.85
N GLU A 178 -0.93 -31.26 6.67
CA GLU A 178 -0.38 -30.78 5.41
C GLU A 178 -0.72 -29.29 5.12
N ASN A 179 -1.63 -28.67 5.90
CA ASN A 179 -2.18 -27.34 5.63
C ASN A 179 -1.65 -26.26 6.57
N GLY A 180 -0.42 -26.37 7.06
CA GLY A 180 0.14 -25.40 8.01
C GLY A 180 0.17 -23.97 7.52
N SER A 181 0.46 -23.74 6.23
CA SER A 181 0.40 -22.41 5.61
C SER A 181 -1.02 -21.85 5.56
N ASP A 182 -2.00 -22.70 5.23
CA ASP A 182 -3.40 -22.32 5.09
C ASP A 182 -3.97 -21.94 6.46
N ILE A 183 -3.60 -22.66 7.52
CA ILE A 183 -3.99 -22.36 8.90
C ILE A 183 -3.49 -20.97 9.31
N ALA A 184 -2.21 -20.67 9.07
CA ALA A 184 -1.61 -19.38 9.41
C ALA A 184 -2.27 -18.24 8.61
N GLU A 185 -2.55 -18.46 7.32
CA GLU A 185 -3.22 -17.48 6.45
C GLU A 185 -4.66 -17.22 6.90
N CYS A 186 -5.42 -18.25 7.26
CA CYS A 186 -6.78 -18.09 7.81
C CYS A 186 -6.80 -17.26 9.09
N LEU A 187 -5.86 -17.51 10.03
CA LEU A 187 -5.76 -16.74 11.27
C LEU A 187 -5.40 -15.28 11.01
N ASN A 188 -4.55 -15.00 10.01
CA ASN A 188 -4.23 -13.65 9.58
C ASN A 188 -5.45 -12.92 8.98
N HIS A 189 -6.19 -13.61 8.10
CA HIS A 189 -7.39 -13.06 7.48
C HIS A 189 -8.47 -12.80 8.53
N LEU A 190 -8.72 -13.73 9.44
CA LEU A 190 -9.68 -13.57 10.52
C LEU A 190 -9.31 -12.37 11.42
N THR A 191 -8.05 -12.25 11.81
CA THR A 191 -7.56 -11.10 12.59
C THR A 191 -7.84 -9.78 11.87
N LYS A 192 -7.53 -9.73 10.57
CA LYS A 192 -7.80 -8.55 9.73
C LYS A 192 -9.28 -8.22 9.64
N GLU A 193 -10.14 -9.20 9.46
CA GLU A 193 -11.60 -9.02 9.40
C GLU A 193 -12.14 -8.48 10.71
N ILE A 194 -11.73 -9.04 11.85
CA ILE A 194 -12.14 -8.59 13.19
C ILE A 194 -11.73 -7.13 13.39
N VAL A 195 -10.47 -6.78 13.14
CA VAL A 195 -9.97 -5.40 13.32
C VAL A 195 -10.68 -4.42 12.38
N ARG A 196 -10.90 -4.80 11.14
CA ARG A 196 -11.63 -3.95 10.19
C ARG A 196 -13.09 -3.73 10.59
N HIS A 197 -13.78 -4.78 11.05
CA HIS A 197 -15.14 -4.66 11.56
C HIS A 197 -15.19 -3.72 12.77
N MET A 198 -14.29 -3.91 13.72
CA MET A 198 -14.15 -3.10 14.93
C MET A 198 -13.99 -1.60 14.61
N ILE A 199 -13.14 -1.26 13.62
CA ILE A 199 -12.91 0.14 13.22
C ILE A 199 -14.07 0.68 12.38
N SER A 200 -14.52 -0.08 11.36
CA SER A 200 -15.47 0.42 10.37
C SER A 200 -16.92 0.39 10.86
N VAL A 201 -17.31 -0.60 11.67
CA VAL A 201 -18.67 -0.81 12.16
C VAL A 201 -18.83 -0.38 13.61
N ASP A 202 -18.01 -0.93 14.52
CA ASP A 202 -18.10 -0.64 15.95
C ASP A 202 -17.52 0.73 16.31
N LYS A 203 -16.76 1.37 15.38
CA LYS A 203 -16.14 2.70 15.55
C LYS A 203 -15.17 2.78 16.71
N ILE A 204 -14.51 1.68 17.04
CA ILE A 204 -13.53 1.56 18.11
C ILE A 204 -12.20 1.11 17.52
N ARG A 205 -11.10 1.74 17.94
CA ARG A 205 -9.75 1.32 17.57
C ARG A 205 -9.22 0.27 18.54
N PRO A 206 -8.29 -0.61 18.13
CA PRO A 206 -7.76 -1.68 18.99
C PRO A 206 -7.12 -1.20 20.30
N ASP A 207 -6.64 0.04 20.33
CA ASP A 207 -6.09 0.67 21.52
C ASP A 207 -7.14 1.42 22.37
N GLY A 208 -8.42 1.27 22.06
CA GLY A 208 -9.53 1.85 22.78
C GLY A 208 -9.84 3.31 22.47
N ARG A 209 -9.04 3.97 21.63
CA ARG A 209 -9.29 5.37 21.23
C ARG A 209 -10.48 5.49 20.29
N ALA A 210 -11.18 6.64 20.34
CA ALA A 210 -12.15 7.03 19.34
C ALA A 210 -11.49 7.26 17.97
N LEU A 211 -12.27 7.29 16.87
CA LEU A 211 -11.72 7.42 15.51
C LEU A 211 -10.97 8.74 15.29
N ASP A 212 -11.43 9.81 15.90
CA ASP A 212 -10.88 11.17 15.84
C ASP A 212 -9.93 11.51 17.00
N GLU A 213 -9.74 10.58 17.94
CA GLU A 213 -8.85 10.80 19.07
C GLU A 213 -7.38 10.70 18.66
N ILE A 214 -6.62 11.77 18.91
CA ILE A 214 -5.19 11.82 18.64
C ILE A 214 -4.42 11.11 19.77
N ARG A 215 -3.40 10.34 19.39
CA ARG A 215 -2.53 9.67 20.37
C ARG A 215 -1.81 10.71 21.23
N PRO A 216 -1.77 10.54 22.56
CA PRO A 216 -1.01 11.44 23.43
C PRO A 216 0.46 11.50 23.00
N ILE A 217 0.98 12.72 22.91
CA ILE A 217 2.38 12.99 22.61
C ILE A 217 3.07 13.38 23.91
N SER A 218 4.16 12.70 24.23
CA SER A 218 5.04 13.06 25.34
C SER A 218 6.45 13.33 24.82
N CYS A 219 7.07 14.39 25.35
CA CYS A 219 8.44 14.76 25.04
C CYS A 219 9.25 14.86 26.32
N GLU A 220 10.44 14.30 26.33
CA GLU A 220 11.37 14.37 27.44
C GLU A 220 12.74 14.82 26.95
N VAL A 221 13.34 15.76 27.65
CA VAL A 221 14.67 16.27 27.33
C VAL A 221 15.68 15.81 28.37
N GLY A 222 16.94 15.64 27.97
CA GLY A 222 18.01 15.23 28.89
C GLY A 222 18.00 13.75 29.29
N LEU A 223 17.16 12.91 28.65
CA LEU A 223 17.11 11.47 28.92
C LEU A 223 18.41 10.76 28.53
N LEU A 224 19.03 11.18 27.45
CA LEU A 224 20.31 10.68 26.97
C LEU A 224 21.40 11.76 27.09
N PRO A 225 22.65 11.38 27.45
CA PRO A 225 23.73 12.36 27.63
C PRO A 225 24.22 13.00 26.32
N ARG A 226 23.92 12.38 25.17
CA ARG A 226 24.27 12.88 23.84
C ARG A 226 23.10 12.63 22.90
N VAL A 227 22.48 13.69 22.48
CA VAL A 227 21.40 13.71 21.47
C VAL A 227 21.75 14.72 20.39
N HIS A 228 21.40 14.41 19.15
CA HIS A 228 21.50 15.32 18.01
C HIS A 228 20.29 15.20 17.09
#